data_256c266ee24373977c2d4b2151c8f55f
#
_entry.id   256c266ee24373977c2d4b2151c8f55f
#
_cell.length_a   1.000
_cell.length_b   1.000
_cell.length_c   1.000
_cell.angle_alpha   90.00
_cell.angle_beta   90.00
_cell.angle_gamma   90.00
#
_symmetry.space_group_name_H-M   'P 1'
#
loop_
_entity.id
_entity.type
_entity.pdbx_description
1 polymer ?
#
loop_
_entity_poly.entity_id
_entity_poly.type
_entity_poly.pdbx_seq_one_letter_code
_entity_poly.pdbx_strand_id
1 'polypeptide(L)'
;QKIFFKYKERVLNIFNTRLNKLKINCNNYKFCKLFDDNTVKFLKNLHKDYVVTVVDKASSNFVFICKHYYLNILCNELNFFNNSNSYTYKIANNLNLNTVIDNLKDIISNISNNNNNIKITDNLPFMYWIPKLHKNPYKFRYITAATNCCNTLLSKLITECLKIIRKKKKNYCNVIYRNSRINKFWSINNTNNFIEKLTSTNNVKQITTFDFSTLYTSLPQNLLIDNSSKLLEKPFSKNKYLITNCFNTYWSNNKSCSKNYFCFDKDTLFKSIQFLINNSYITFGNKIFHQVIGIPMGSNFSPLLADLFLFNCEHDFISSLNINDTFMFRNITRYIDDLAVINFPNFNNYISKIYPQCLEVTTTSNLDNIHYLDLNITISKPINFTIFDKREEFNFPIINFPHFSSNIPLQIFKSVFVSQLYRLLRLNSNNILFQNRLKILIDKLIYRKYPINLLRHVFNKFLSLHNTYRFFDGSCFRHCKFTH
;
A
#
# COMPACT_ATOMS: atom_id res chain seq x y z
N GLN A 1 -29.12 14.21 -21.02
CA GLN A 1 -28.13 14.20 -22.12
C GLN A 1 -27.79 15.62 -22.61
N LYS A 2 -28.77 16.51 -22.90
CA LYS A 2 -28.51 17.90 -23.39
C LYS A 2 -27.69 18.77 -22.43
N ILE A 3 -27.89 18.64 -21.10
CA ILE A 3 -27.15 19.39 -20.07
C ILE A 3 -25.69 18.91 -20.00
N PHE A 4 -25.45 17.60 -20.11
CA PHE A 4 -24.09 17.03 -20.08
C PHE A 4 -23.27 17.43 -21.31
N PHE A 5 -23.90 17.50 -22.49
CA PHE A 5 -23.27 17.98 -23.75
C PHE A 5 -22.87 19.45 -23.64
N LYS A 6 -23.76 20.33 -23.15
CA LYS A 6 -23.46 21.75 -22.91
C LYS A 6 -22.31 21.96 -21.91
N TYR A 7 -22.26 21.12 -20.87
CA TYR A 7 -21.17 21.19 -19.87
C TYR A 7 -19.83 20.75 -20.47
N LYS A 8 -19.83 19.69 -21.26
CA LYS A 8 -18.65 19.19 -21.99
C LYS A 8 -18.10 20.21 -22.98
N GLU A 9 -18.96 20.86 -23.79
CA GLU A 9 -18.56 21.94 -24.70
C GLU A 9 -17.97 23.14 -23.95
N ARG A 10 -18.58 23.52 -22.83
CA ARG A 10 -18.10 24.65 -22.02
C ARG A 10 -16.72 24.36 -21.41
N VAL A 11 -16.48 23.15 -20.92
CA VAL A 11 -15.19 22.71 -20.40
C VAL A 11 -14.14 22.66 -21.51
N LEU A 12 -14.48 22.13 -22.67
CA LEU A 12 -13.58 22.08 -23.83
C LEU A 12 -13.22 23.49 -24.33
N ASN A 13 -14.18 24.41 -24.38
CA ASN A 13 -13.93 25.81 -24.76
C ASN A 13 -13.04 26.55 -23.76
N ILE A 14 -13.23 26.35 -22.45
CA ILE A 14 -12.35 26.89 -21.40
C ILE A 14 -10.96 26.31 -21.52
N PHE A 15 -10.85 25.00 -21.77
CA PHE A 15 -9.57 24.30 -21.93
C PHE A 15 -8.83 24.80 -23.18
N ASN A 16 -9.50 24.88 -24.32
CA ASN A 16 -8.92 25.39 -25.57
C ASN A 16 -8.52 26.86 -25.49
N THR A 17 -9.32 27.69 -24.82
CA THR A 17 -8.99 29.10 -24.60
C THR A 17 -7.74 29.27 -23.71
N ARG A 18 -7.60 28.45 -22.68
CA ARG A 18 -6.41 28.41 -21.82
C ARG A 18 -5.18 27.84 -22.56
N LEU A 19 -5.36 26.80 -23.37
CA LEU A 19 -4.30 26.23 -24.20
C LEU A 19 -3.78 27.24 -25.24
N ASN A 20 -4.68 28.00 -25.87
CA ASN A 20 -4.29 29.04 -26.82
C ASN A 20 -3.55 30.21 -26.13
N LYS A 21 -3.99 30.61 -24.92
CA LYS A 21 -3.24 31.58 -24.09
C LYS A 21 -1.84 31.05 -23.69
N LEU A 22 -1.73 29.76 -23.36
CA LEU A 22 -0.44 29.13 -23.06
C LEU A 22 0.44 29.06 -24.32
N LYS A 23 -0.11 28.73 -25.49
CA LYS A 23 0.65 28.72 -26.76
C LYS A 23 1.18 30.12 -27.14
N ILE A 24 0.41 31.17 -26.88
CA ILE A 24 0.84 32.57 -27.13
C ILE A 24 1.98 32.96 -26.17
N ASN A 25 1.94 32.51 -24.92
CA ASN A 25 3.02 32.77 -23.96
C ASN A 25 4.25 31.85 -24.20
N CYS A 26 4.09 30.66 -24.78
CA CYS A 26 5.20 29.75 -25.08
C CYS A 26 6.06 30.20 -26.26
N ASN A 27 5.58 31.08 -27.13
CA ASN A 27 6.38 31.63 -28.23
C ASN A 27 7.59 32.48 -27.79
N ASN A 28 7.60 32.93 -26.53
CA ASN A 28 8.73 33.65 -25.92
C ASN A 28 9.60 32.79 -24.99
N TYR A 29 9.24 31.54 -24.72
CA TYR A 29 10.10 30.62 -23.99
C TYR A 29 10.96 29.84 -24.99
N LYS A 30 12.25 30.17 -25.08
CA LYS A 30 13.24 29.25 -25.64
C LYS A 30 13.08 27.94 -24.87
N PHE A 31 12.69 26.86 -25.58
CA PHE A 31 12.76 25.51 -25.05
C PHE A 31 14.21 25.27 -24.65
N CYS A 32 14.56 25.49 -23.40
CA CYS A 32 15.81 24.99 -22.86
C CYS A 32 15.72 23.47 -22.94
N LYS A 33 16.55 22.83 -23.75
CA LYS A 33 16.78 21.39 -23.64
C LYS A 33 17.09 21.13 -22.16
N LEU A 34 16.29 20.34 -21.48
CA LEU A 34 16.48 19.96 -20.06
C LEU A 34 17.88 19.38 -19.84
N PHE A 35 18.45 18.76 -20.86
CA PHE A 35 19.79 18.20 -20.87
C PHE A 35 20.50 18.56 -22.18
N ASP A 36 21.76 18.91 -22.10
CA ASP A 36 22.62 19.01 -23.27
C ASP A 36 22.95 17.63 -23.85
N ASP A 37 23.44 17.58 -25.07
CA ASP A 37 23.74 16.33 -25.75
C ASP A 37 24.87 15.54 -25.04
N ASN A 38 25.78 16.21 -24.35
CA ASN A 38 26.84 15.58 -23.55
C ASN A 38 26.26 14.89 -22.32
N THR A 39 25.33 15.54 -21.60
CA THR A 39 24.64 14.93 -20.47
C THR A 39 23.82 13.72 -20.93
N VAL A 40 23.13 13.78 -22.06
CA VAL A 40 22.39 12.64 -22.62
C VAL A 40 23.34 11.49 -22.98
N LYS A 41 24.49 11.79 -23.60
CA LYS A 41 25.51 10.80 -23.92
C LYS A 41 26.12 10.16 -22.67
N PHE A 42 26.40 10.98 -21.64
CA PHE A 42 26.88 10.50 -20.34
C PHE A 42 25.87 9.54 -19.69
N LEU A 43 24.58 9.92 -19.61
CA LEU A 43 23.53 9.07 -19.04
C LEU A 43 23.35 7.76 -19.80
N LYS A 44 23.44 7.79 -21.16
CA LYS A 44 23.40 6.57 -21.98
C LYS A 44 24.59 5.65 -21.69
N ASN A 45 25.77 6.19 -21.49
CA ASN A 45 26.95 5.40 -21.14
C ASN A 45 26.84 4.83 -19.73
N LEU A 46 26.38 5.63 -18.75
CA LEU A 46 26.16 5.19 -17.39
C LEU A 46 25.20 3.99 -17.33
N HIS A 47 24.17 3.98 -18.17
CA HIS A 47 23.17 2.90 -18.23
C HIS A 47 23.72 1.57 -18.79
N LYS A 48 24.92 1.57 -19.40
CA LYS A 48 25.58 0.32 -19.84
C LYS A 48 26.04 -0.51 -18.64
N ASP A 49 26.59 0.15 -17.61
CA ASP A 49 27.27 -0.49 -16.49
C ASP A 49 26.44 -0.48 -15.19
N TYR A 50 25.44 0.41 -15.10
CA TYR A 50 24.64 0.60 -13.90
C TYR A 50 23.14 0.48 -14.18
N VAL A 51 22.43 -0.05 -13.20
CA VAL A 51 20.97 0.02 -13.07
C VAL A 51 20.63 1.20 -12.17
N VAL A 52 19.78 2.10 -12.64
CA VAL A 52 19.27 3.21 -11.84
C VAL A 52 17.91 2.82 -11.28
N THR A 53 17.77 2.81 -9.96
CA THR A 53 16.53 2.47 -9.28
C THR A 53 16.29 3.38 -8.08
N VAL A 54 15.09 3.28 -7.49
CA VAL A 54 14.75 4.05 -6.28
C VAL A 54 15.13 3.27 -5.03
N VAL A 55 15.27 3.98 -3.91
CA VAL A 55 15.49 3.37 -2.60
C VAL A 55 14.15 3.04 -1.93
N ASP A 56 14.04 1.87 -1.32
CA ASP A 56 12.85 1.52 -0.52
C ASP A 56 12.63 2.53 0.61
N LYS A 57 11.39 2.99 0.81
CA LYS A 57 10.99 4.07 1.73
C LYS A 57 11.46 5.49 1.34
N ALA A 58 12.30 5.63 0.30
CA ALA A 58 12.82 6.91 -0.17
C ALA A 58 12.74 7.02 -1.71
N SER A 59 11.53 6.90 -2.25
CA SER A 59 11.24 6.77 -3.69
C SER A 59 11.68 7.97 -4.55
N SER A 60 11.97 9.12 -3.95
CA SER A 60 12.53 10.28 -4.66
C SER A 60 14.07 10.29 -4.68
N ASN A 61 14.73 9.34 -4.03
CA ASN A 61 16.16 9.16 -4.07
C ASN A 61 16.50 8.03 -5.05
N PHE A 62 17.44 8.31 -5.95
CA PHE A 62 17.94 7.32 -6.90
C PHE A 62 19.24 6.72 -6.39
N VAL A 63 19.45 5.47 -6.74
CA VAL A 63 20.70 4.74 -6.48
C VAL A 63 21.19 4.12 -7.78
N PHE A 64 22.51 4.17 -7.98
CA PHE A 64 23.21 3.53 -9.09
C PHE A 64 23.81 2.23 -8.58
N ILE A 65 23.42 1.13 -9.18
CA ILE A 65 23.84 -0.22 -8.77
C ILE A 65 24.58 -0.86 -9.93
N CYS A 66 25.76 -1.42 -9.69
CA CYS A 66 26.48 -2.18 -10.69
C CYS A 66 25.56 -3.22 -11.33
N LYS A 67 25.45 -3.22 -12.65
CA LYS A 67 24.51 -4.07 -13.40
C LYS A 67 24.75 -5.55 -13.16
N HIS A 68 26.01 -5.96 -13.11
CA HIS A 68 26.36 -7.35 -12.81
C HIS A 68 25.87 -7.78 -11.42
N TYR A 69 26.13 -6.96 -10.39
CA TYR A 69 25.63 -7.22 -9.05
C TYR A 69 24.10 -7.28 -9.01
N TYR A 70 23.42 -6.34 -9.68
CA TYR A 70 21.97 -6.28 -9.75
C TYR A 70 21.37 -7.55 -10.35
N LEU A 71 21.95 -8.03 -11.45
CA LEU A 71 21.50 -9.24 -12.14
C LEU A 71 21.79 -10.51 -11.33
N ASN A 72 22.94 -10.60 -10.65
CA ASN A 72 23.26 -11.74 -9.80
C ASN A 72 22.26 -11.92 -8.67
N ILE A 73 21.84 -10.82 -8.02
CA ILE A 73 20.80 -10.86 -6.98
C ILE A 73 19.46 -11.38 -7.55
N LEU A 74 19.05 -10.94 -8.75
CA LEU A 74 17.84 -11.45 -9.41
C LEU A 74 17.96 -12.92 -9.80
N CYS A 75 19.10 -13.35 -10.34
CA CYS A 75 19.35 -14.74 -10.70
C CYS A 75 19.26 -15.67 -9.49
N ASN A 76 19.78 -15.22 -8.35
CA ASN A 76 19.71 -15.99 -7.10
C ASN A 76 18.27 -16.11 -6.59
N GLU A 77 17.50 -15.00 -6.56
CA GLU A 77 16.09 -15.01 -6.14
C GLU A 77 15.23 -15.89 -7.03
N LEU A 78 15.46 -15.83 -8.35
CA LEU A 78 14.73 -16.63 -9.33
C LEU A 78 15.20 -18.08 -9.43
N ASN A 79 16.22 -18.45 -8.67
CA ASN A 79 16.89 -19.76 -8.80
C ASN A 79 17.27 -20.10 -10.26
N PHE A 80 17.80 -19.10 -10.97
CA PHE A 80 18.09 -19.18 -12.41
C PHE A 80 19.04 -20.32 -12.77
N PHE A 81 19.96 -20.66 -11.85
CA PHE A 81 20.98 -21.71 -12.02
C PHE A 81 20.61 -23.03 -11.37
N ASN A 82 19.39 -23.17 -10.84
CA ASN A 82 18.89 -24.37 -10.14
C ASN A 82 19.80 -24.86 -8.98
N ASN A 83 20.39 -23.92 -8.25
CA ASN A 83 21.38 -24.23 -7.21
C ASN A 83 20.78 -24.51 -5.83
N SER A 84 19.46 -24.40 -5.66
CA SER A 84 18.77 -24.57 -4.37
C SER A 84 17.61 -25.57 -4.45
N ASN A 85 17.40 -26.33 -3.39
CA ASN A 85 16.30 -27.32 -3.29
C ASN A 85 14.98 -26.67 -2.86
N SER A 86 15.02 -25.49 -2.24
CA SER A 86 13.83 -24.73 -1.83
C SER A 86 13.77 -23.40 -2.58
N TYR A 87 12.83 -23.26 -3.46
CA TYR A 87 12.72 -22.08 -4.31
C TYR A 87 11.28 -21.59 -4.43
N THR A 88 11.14 -20.28 -4.38
CA THR A 88 9.85 -19.59 -4.61
C THR A 88 9.47 -19.62 -6.09
N TYR A 89 10.47 -19.67 -6.98
CA TYR A 89 10.29 -19.61 -8.43
C TYR A 89 10.89 -20.85 -9.13
N LYS A 90 10.21 -21.30 -10.21
CA LYS A 90 10.67 -22.37 -11.11
C LYS A 90 10.68 -21.88 -12.55
N ILE A 91 11.64 -22.32 -13.34
CA ILE A 91 11.65 -22.05 -14.78
C ILE A 91 10.48 -22.81 -15.43
N ALA A 92 9.68 -22.11 -16.21
CA ALA A 92 8.52 -22.65 -16.93
C ALA A 92 8.90 -22.99 -18.38
N ASN A 93 9.75 -24.01 -18.57
CA ASN A 93 10.29 -24.36 -19.89
C ASN A 93 9.22 -24.77 -20.92
N ASN A 94 8.13 -25.38 -20.47
CA ASN A 94 7.08 -25.93 -21.34
C ASN A 94 5.77 -25.09 -21.30
N LEU A 95 5.86 -23.84 -20.85
CA LEU A 95 4.67 -23.00 -20.77
C LEU A 95 4.19 -22.61 -22.17
N ASN A 96 2.98 -23.01 -22.50
CA ASN A 96 2.24 -22.42 -23.61
C ASN A 96 1.48 -21.18 -23.13
N LEU A 97 2.05 -20.00 -23.38
CA LEU A 97 1.44 -18.73 -22.95
C LEU A 97 0.05 -18.51 -23.57
N ASN A 98 -0.16 -18.96 -24.80
CA ASN A 98 -1.46 -18.85 -25.47
C ASN A 98 -2.56 -19.58 -24.69
N THR A 99 -2.28 -20.78 -24.18
CA THR A 99 -3.25 -21.55 -23.36
C THR A 99 -3.62 -20.77 -22.08
N VAL A 100 -2.65 -20.13 -21.42
CA VAL A 100 -2.92 -19.31 -20.23
C VAL A 100 -3.78 -18.10 -20.58
N ILE A 101 -3.49 -17.45 -21.71
CA ILE A 101 -4.26 -16.29 -22.20
C ILE A 101 -5.67 -16.70 -22.62
N ASP A 102 -5.84 -17.83 -23.27
CA ASP A 102 -7.16 -18.33 -23.71
C ASP A 102 -8.02 -18.71 -22.50
N ASN A 103 -7.47 -19.41 -21.51
CA ASN A 103 -8.14 -19.69 -20.23
C ASN A 103 -8.56 -18.36 -19.51
N LEU A 104 -7.73 -17.33 -19.58
CA LEU A 104 -8.04 -16.01 -19.02
C LEU A 104 -9.19 -15.34 -19.79
N LYS A 105 -9.20 -15.43 -21.13
CA LYS A 105 -10.30 -14.92 -21.96
C LYS A 105 -11.61 -15.64 -21.63
N ASP A 106 -11.59 -16.95 -21.45
CA ASP A 106 -12.76 -17.74 -21.06
C ASP A 106 -13.31 -17.31 -19.70
N ILE A 107 -12.45 -17.09 -18.70
CA ILE A 107 -12.88 -16.57 -17.39
C ILE A 107 -13.52 -15.19 -17.57
N ILE A 108 -12.90 -14.28 -18.32
CA ILE A 108 -13.41 -12.94 -18.52
C ILE A 108 -14.72 -12.96 -19.31
N SER A 109 -14.88 -13.82 -20.31
CA SER A 109 -16.13 -13.98 -21.08
C SER A 109 -17.29 -14.46 -20.19
N ASN A 110 -17.02 -15.41 -19.29
CA ASN A 110 -18.02 -15.97 -18.37
C ASN A 110 -18.55 -14.96 -17.35
N ILE A 111 -17.74 -13.97 -16.98
CA ILE A 111 -18.13 -12.91 -16.02
C ILE A 111 -18.63 -11.63 -16.71
N SER A 112 -18.51 -11.51 -18.04
CA SER A 112 -19.01 -10.37 -18.82
C SER A 112 -20.36 -10.70 -19.45
N ASN A 113 -21.29 -9.74 -19.47
CA ASN A 113 -22.63 -9.94 -20.08
C ASN A 113 -22.66 -9.80 -21.61
N ASN A 114 -21.56 -9.41 -22.23
CA ASN A 114 -21.44 -9.28 -23.69
C ASN A 114 -20.03 -9.63 -24.11
N ASN A 115 -19.87 -10.19 -25.30
CA ASN A 115 -18.60 -10.34 -26.00
C ASN A 115 -17.99 -8.96 -26.35
N ASN A 116 -17.76 -8.15 -25.31
CA ASN A 116 -17.00 -6.94 -25.48
C ASN A 116 -15.59 -7.39 -25.87
N ASN A 117 -15.07 -6.86 -26.96
CA ASN A 117 -13.67 -6.98 -27.38
C ASN A 117 -12.74 -6.42 -26.30
N ILE A 118 -12.66 -7.12 -25.15
CA ILE A 118 -11.76 -6.77 -24.08
C ILE A 118 -10.36 -7.10 -24.54
N LYS A 119 -9.58 -6.08 -24.83
CA LYS A 119 -8.21 -6.24 -25.28
C LYS A 119 -7.36 -6.72 -24.08
N ILE A 120 -7.05 -8.00 -24.05
CA ILE A 120 -6.08 -8.59 -23.14
C ILE A 120 -4.71 -8.49 -23.82
N THR A 121 -3.72 -7.97 -23.09
CA THR A 121 -2.34 -7.92 -23.60
C THR A 121 -1.65 -9.25 -23.36
N ASP A 122 -0.73 -9.61 -24.24
CA ASP A 122 0.03 -10.87 -24.14
C ASP A 122 1.27 -10.72 -23.23
N ASN A 123 1.45 -9.54 -22.63
CA ASN A 123 2.60 -9.26 -21.77
C ASN A 123 2.48 -9.96 -20.42
N LEU A 124 3.53 -10.66 -20.02
CA LEU A 124 3.72 -11.11 -18.65
C LEU A 124 4.40 -10.04 -17.80
N PRO A 125 4.16 -10.05 -16.47
CA PRO A 125 4.91 -9.21 -15.54
C PRO A 125 6.40 -9.53 -15.59
N PHE A 126 7.24 -8.54 -15.28
CA PHE A 126 8.67 -8.76 -15.06
C PHE A 126 9.06 -8.46 -13.62
N MET A 127 10.15 -9.10 -13.15
CA MET A 127 10.67 -8.87 -11.81
C MET A 127 11.78 -7.84 -11.81
N TYR A 128 11.76 -6.97 -10.82
CA TYR A 128 12.85 -6.06 -10.47
C TYR A 128 12.97 -5.97 -8.94
N TRP A 129 14.07 -5.41 -8.45
CA TRP A 129 14.21 -5.17 -7.01
C TRP A 129 14.66 -3.75 -6.70
N ILE A 130 14.37 -3.33 -5.48
CA ILE A 130 14.82 -2.06 -4.91
C ILE A 130 15.54 -2.33 -3.57
N PRO A 131 16.62 -1.59 -3.26
CA PRO A 131 17.40 -1.82 -2.05
C PRO A 131 16.71 -1.26 -0.81
N LYS A 132 16.72 -2.03 0.29
CA LYS A 132 16.30 -1.61 1.63
C LYS A 132 17.53 -1.13 2.41
N LEU A 133 18.03 0.09 2.10
CA LEU A 133 19.26 0.63 2.69
C LEU A 133 19.17 0.93 4.19
N HIS A 134 17.95 0.94 4.77
CA HIS A 134 17.72 1.07 6.20
C HIS A 134 17.91 -0.24 6.98
N LYS A 135 18.23 -1.34 6.33
CA LYS A 135 18.49 -2.64 6.98
C LYS A 135 19.98 -2.95 6.99
N ASN A 136 20.46 -3.55 8.07
CA ASN A 136 21.83 -4.05 8.19
C ASN A 136 21.80 -5.55 8.56
N PRO A 137 22.34 -6.44 7.73
CA PRO A 137 22.85 -6.19 6.37
C PRO A 137 21.77 -5.70 5.39
N TYR A 138 22.17 -5.10 4.28
CA TYR A 138 21.23 -4.62 3.25
C TYR A 138 20.36 -5.76 2.74
N LYS A 139 19.05 -5.48 2.68
CA LYS A 139 18.04 -6.39 2.12
C LYS A 139 17.47 -5.82 0.83
N PHE A 140 16.76 -6.65 0.09
CA PHE A 140 16.14 -6.28 -1.18
C PHE A 140 14.62 -6.46 -1.09
N ARG A 141 13.91 -5.66 -1.85
CA ARG A 141 12.47 -5.85 -2.07
C ARG A 141 12.26 -6.22 -3.53
N TYR A 142 11.88 -7.46 -3.78
CA TYR A 142 11.54 -7.94 -5.10
C TYR A 142 10.11 -7.53 -5.43
N ILE A 143 9.93 -6.93 -6.61
CA ILE A 143 8.65 -6.39 -7.04
C ILE A 143 8.32 -6.95 -8.41
N THR A 144 7.10 -7.45 -8.54
CA THR A 144 6.54 -7.89 -9.81
C THR A 144 5.82 -6.72 -10.48
N ALA A 145 6.34 -6.22 -11.60
CA ALA A 145 5.74 -5.14 -12.38
C ALA A 145 4.55 -5.67 -13.17
N ALA A 146 3.36 -5.64 -12.58
CA ALA A 146 2.13 -6.18 -13.15
C ALA A 146 1.25 -5.14 -13.87
N THR A 147 1.80 -3.99 -14.25
CA THR A 147 1.06 -2.96 -14.99
C THR A 147 0.99 -3.30 -16.48
N ASN A 148 -0.21 -3.22 -17.07
CA ASN A 148 -0.46 -3.55 -18.48
C ASN A 148 -0.05 -4.98 -18.89
N CYS A 149 -0.20 -5.92 -17.98
CA CYS A 149 0.00 -7.35 -18.22
C CYS A 149 -1.32 -8.07 -18.42
N CYS A 150 -1.28 -9.30 -18.93
CA CYS A 150 -2.48 -10.10 -19.19
C CYS A 150 -3.43 -10.17 -17.99
N ASN A 151 -2.91 -10.42 -16.80
CA ASN A 151 -3.67 -10.57 -15.56
C ASN A 151 -4.14 -9.26 -14.90
N THR A 152 -3.76 -8.08 -15.42
CA THR A 152 -4.00 -6.80 -14.76
C THR A 152 -5.50 -6.51 -14.57
N LEU A 153 -6.32 -6.76 -15.58
CA LEU A 153 -7.77 -6.51 -15.50
C LEU A 153 -8.42 -7.41 -14.46
N LEU A 154 -8.21 -8.71 -14.54
CA LEU A 154 -8.80 -9.68 -13.62
C LEU A 154 -8.35 -9.40 -12.18
N SER A 155 -7.07 -9.09 -11.98
CA SER A 155 -6.52 -8.72 -10.66
C SER A 155 -7.19 -7.48 -10.06
N LYS A 156 -7.48 -6.46 -10.86
CA LYS A 156 -8.23 -5.25 -10.43
C LYS A 156 -9.67 -5.59 -10.05
N LEU A 157 -10.38 -6.35 -10.89
CA LEU A 157 -11.77 -6.76 -10.62
C LEU A 157 -11.86 -7.56 -9.32
N ILE A 158 -10.97 -8.54 -9.12
CA ILE A 158 -10.92 -9.34 -7.90
C ILE A 158 -10.61 -8.45 -6.68
N THR A 159 -9.70 -7.49 -6.81
CA THR A 159 -9.38 -6.55 -5.73
C THR A 159 -10.64 -5.82 -5.24
N GLU A 160 -11.46 -5.31 -6.17
CA GLU A 160 -12.70 -4.61 -5.81
C GLU A 160 -13.72 -5.56 -5.16
N CYS A 161 -13.85 -6.79 -5.65
CA CYS A 161 -14.70 -7.81 -5.03
C CYS A 161 -14.24 -8.13 -3.59
N LEU A 162 -12.94 -8.34 -3.38
CA LEU A 162 -12.37 -8.62 -2.07
C LEU A 162 -12.53 -7.45 -1.07
N LYS A 163 -12.50 -6.19 -1.54
CA LYS A 163 -12.82 -5.02 -0.69
C LYS A 163 -14.24 -5.08 -0.13
N ILE A 164 -15.20 -5.45 -0.96
CA ILE A 164 -16.61 -5.59 -0.53
C ILE A 164 -16.78 -6.76 0.42
N ILE A 165 -16.11 -7.89 0.16
CA ILE A 165 -16.11 -9.06 1.04
C ILE A 165 -15.51 -8.69 2.41
N ARG A 166 -14.34 -8.03 2.43
CA ARG A 166 -13.71 -7.52 3.65
C ARG A 166 -14.66 -6.60 4.45
N LYS A 167 -15.32 -5.67 3.76
CA LYS A 167 -16.31 -4.78 4.38
C LYS A 167 -17.47 -5.56 5.01
N LYS A 168 -18.01 -6.57 4.32
CA LYS A 168 -19.09 -7.42 4.83
C LYS A 168 -18.65 -8.24 6.05
N LYS A 169 -17.46 -8.85 6.02
CA LYS A 169 -16.87 -9.57 7.16
C LYS A 169 -16.64 -8.64 8.36
N LYS A 170 -16.08 -7.44 8.13
CA LYS A 170 -15.91 -6.43 9.18
C LYS A 170 -17.25 -6.04 9.83
N ASN A 171 -18.28 -5.79 9.01
CA ASN A 171 -19.60 -5.41 9.52
C ASN A 171 -20.21 -6.54 10.38
N TYR A 172 -20.07 -7.80 9.95
CA TYR A 172 -20.51 -8.95 10.73
C TYR A 172 -19.79 -9.03 12.08
N CYS A 173 -18.45 -8.91 12.09
CA CYS A 173 -17.67 -8.91 13.32
C CYS A 173 -17.97 -7.71 14.22
N ASN A 174 -18.30 -6.54 13.66
CA ASN A 174 -18.73 -5.38 14.43
C ASN A 174 -20.07 -5.60 15.16
N VAL A 175 -21.02 -6.32 14.56
CA VAL A 175 -22.27 -6.71 15.24
C VAL A 175 -21.96 -7.62 16.42
N ILE A 176 -21.09 -8.62 16.24
CA ILE A 176 -20.64 -9.50 17.34
C ILE A 176 -19.97 -8.66 18.44
N TYR A 177 -19.07 -7.74 18.08
CA TYR A 177 -18.38 -6.89 19.04
C TYR A 177 -19.34 -6.02 19.86
N ARG A 178 -20.38 -5.47 19.26
CA ARG A 178 -21.39 -4.67 19.98
C ARG A 178 -22.12 -5.47 21.03
N ASN A 179 -22.45 -6.73 20.72
CA ASN A 179 -23.25 -7.59 21.59
C ASN A 179 -22.40 -8.31 22.67
N SER A 180 -21.20 -8.77 22.31
CA SER A 180 -20.37 -9.64 23.18
C SER A 180 -19.05 -9.00 23.62
N ARG A 181 -18.68 -7.85 23.07
CA ARG A 181 -17.36 -7.20 23.25
C ARG A 181 -16.18 -8.06 22.76
N ILE A 182 -16.43 -9.12 22.01
CA ILE A 182 -15.39 -10.00 21.45
C ILE A 182 -14.88 -9.41 20.13
N ASN A 183 -13.59 -9.08 20.07
CA ASN A 183 -12.95 -8.55 18.87
C ASN A 183 -12.52 -9.71 17.94
N LYS A 184 -13.33 -10.01 16.92
CA LYS A 184 -13.03 -11.03 15.89
C LYS A 184 -12.43 -10.44 14.61
N PHE A 185 -12.19 -9.13 14.53
CA PHE A 185 -11.66 -8.45 13.36
C PHE A 185 -10.52 -7.51 13.76
N TRP A 186 -9.29 -7.98 13.68
CA TRP A 186 -8.11 -7.23 14.12
C TRP A 186 -7.59 -6.27 13.04
N SER A 187 -7.93 -6.53 11.76
CA SER A 187 -7.42 -5.73 10.65
C SER A 187 -7.97 -4.31 10.67
N ILE A 188 -7.07 -3.33 10.72
CA ILE A 188 -7.35 -1.89 10.67
C ILE A 188 -7.07 -1.31 9.29
N ASN A 189 -7.60 -0.12 8.99
CA ASN A 189 -7.41 0.53 7.69
C ASN A 189 -6.26 1.53 7.67
N ASN A 190 -5.94 2.11 8.83
CA ASN A 190 -4.93 3.18 8.95
C ASN A 190 -4.53 3.38 10.42
N THR A 191 -3.52 4.21 10.63
CA THR A 191 -2.99 4.57 11.93
C THR A 191 -4.04 5.19 12.88
N ASN A 192 -5.04 5.93 12.36
CA ASN A 192 -6.07 6.54 13.19
C ASN A 192 -6.92 5.49 13.93
N ASN A 193 -7.23 4.36 13.28
CA ASN A 193 -7.97 3.28 13.94
C ASN A 193 -7.18 2.67 15.11
N PHE A 194 -5.86 2.64 15.00
CA PHE A 194 -5.01 2.23 16.11
C PHE A 194 -5.01 3.28 17.25
N ILE A 195 -4.89 4.57 16.90
CA ILE A 195 -4.97 5.67 17.90
C ILE A 195 -6.29 5.63 18.66
N GLU A 196 -7.42 5.48 17.96
CA GLU A 196 -8.75 5.32 18.57
C GLU A 196 -8.76 4.14 19.56
N LYS A 197 -8.19 3.01 19.17
CA LYS A 197 -8.08 1.84 20.05
C LYS A 197 -7.18 2.08 21.24
N LEU A 198 -6.02 2.71 21.01
CA LEU A 198 -5.04 3.03 22.04
C LEU A 198 -5.61 3.99 23.10
N THR A 199 -6.28 5.06 22.66
CA THR A 199 -6.86 6.07 23.55
C THR A 199 -8.11 5.58 24.28
N SER A 200 -8.87 4.64 23.68
CA SER A 200 -10.04 4.01 24.33
C SER A 200 -9.66 2.88 25.29
N THR A 201 -8.41 2.44 25.32
CA THR A 201 -7.98 1.38 26.23
C THR A 201 -7.54 1.99 27.57
N ASN A 202 -8.30 1.69 28.63
CA ASN A 202 -7.96 2.14 29.97
C ASN A 202 -6.68 1.47 30.46
N ASN A 203 -5.80 2.27 31.08
CA ASN A 203 -4.59 1.80 31.77
C ASN A 203 -3.70 0.90 30.88
N VAL A 204 -3.15 1.48 29.82
CA VAL A 204 -2.17 0.80 28.97
C VAL A 204 -0.87 0.65 29.75
N LYS A 205 -0.45 -0.60 29.97
CA LYS A 205 0.77 -0.95 30.70
C LYS A 205 1.87 -1.48 29.77
N GLN A 206 1.47 -2.09 28.68
CA GLN A 206 2.38 -2.72 27.71
C GLN A 206 1.79 -2.69 26.33
N ILE A 207 2.65 -2.48 25.34
CA ILE A 207 2.34 -2.64 23.91
C ILE A 207 3.47 -3.49 23.31
N THR A 208 3.10 -4.58 22.65
CA THR A 208 4.05 -5.42 21.93
C THR A 208 3.70 -5.38 20.44
N THR A 209 4.68 -5.15 19.59
CA THR A 209 4.50 -5.10 18.14
C THR A 209 5.23 -6.25 17.47
N PHE A 210 4.64 -6.76 16.38
CA PHE A 210 5.14 -7.90 15.63
C PHE A 210 5.10 -7.59 14.14
N ASP A 211 6.00 -8.21 13.39
CA ASP A 211 6.11 -8.13 11.93
C ASP A 211 6.16 -9.54 11.32
N PHE A 212 5.45 -9.74 10.22
CA PHE A 212 5.55 -10.94 9.41
C PHE A 212 6.69 -10.79 8.39
N SER A 213 7.80 -11.50 8.60
CA SER A 213 9.03 -11.27 7.83
C SER A 213 8.87 -11.47 6.32
N THR A 214 8.04 -12.41 5.89
CA THR A 214 7.95 -12.88 4.48
C THR A 214 6.53 -13.23 4.05
N LEU A 215 5.53 -12.47 4.52
CA LEU A 215 4.10 -12.78 4.32
C LEU A 215 3.75 -13.18 2.87
N TYR A 216 4.21 -12.39 1.88
CA TYR A 216 3.82 -12.61 0.47
C TYR A 216 4.53 -13.77 -0.19
N THR A 217 5.72 -14.13 0.26
CA THR A 217 6.58 -15.12 -0.39
C THR A 217 6.60 -16.47 0.31
N SER A 218 6.03 -16.56 1.52
CA SER A 218 6.07 -17.80 2.33
C SER A 218 4.74 -18.58 2.37
N LEU A 219 3.62 -17.97 1.95
CA LEU A 219 2.32 -18.61 1.98
C LEU A 219 2.20 -19.70 0.90
N PRO A 220 1.99 -20.98 1.23
CA PRO A 220 1.72 -22.01 0.25
C PRO A 220 0.44 -21.72 -0.55
N GLN A 221 0.49 -21.87 -1.88
CA GLN A 221 -0.63 -21.52 -2.75
C GLN A 221 -1.89 -22.35 -2.49
N ASN A 222 -1.75 -23.62 -2.14
CA ASN A 222 -2.87 -24.48 -1.74
C ASN A 222 -3.60 -23.93 -0.48
N LEU A 223 -2.86 -23.52 0.55
CA LEU A 223 -3.47 -22.90 1.73
C LEU A 223 -4.20 -21.58 1.41
N LEU A 224 -3.69 -20.78 0.48
CA LEU A 224 -4.35 -19.57 0.01
C LEU A 224 -5.65 -19.88 -0.72
N ILE A 225 -5.67 -20.92 -1.57
CA ILE A 225 -6.85 -21.38 -2.31
C ILE A 225 -7.91 -21.89 -1.35
N ASP A 226 -7.56 -22.79 -0.43
CA ASP A 226 -8.47 -23.37 0.56
C ASP A 226 -9.07 -22.29 1.47
N ASN A 227 -8.23 -21.37 1.92
CA ASN A 227 -8.68 -20.22 2.72
C ASN A 227 -9.62 -19.31 1.93
N SER A 228 -9.38 -19.12 0.63
CA SER A 228 -10.23 -18.31 -0.24
C SER A 228 -11.63 -18.93 -0.39
N SER A 229 -11.75 -20.24 -0.48
CA SER A 229 -13.05 -20.92 -0.47
C SER A 229 -13.87 -20.59 0.78
N LYS A 230 -13.28 -20.80 1.97
CA LYS A 230 -13.91 -20.47 3.27
C LYS A 230 -14.27 -18.99 3.40
N LEU A 231 -13.41 -18.10 2.84
CA LEU A 231 -13.67 -16.66 2.84
C LEU A 231 -14.97 -16.30 2.14
N LEU A 232 -15.31 -16.98 1.04
CA LEU A 232 -16.47 -16.67 0.19
C LEU A 232 -17.78 -17.25 0.69
N GLU A 233 -17.80 -18.28 1.53
CA GLU A 233 -19.04 -18.98 1.95
C GLU A 233 -20.07 -18.04 2.59
N LYS A 234 -19.76 -17.43 3.72
CA LYS A 234 -20.71 -16.56 4.44
C LYS A 234 -21.12 -15.30 3.66
N PRO A 235 -20.22 -14.59 2.95
CA PRO A 235 -20.61 -13.42 2.17
C PRO A 235 -21.64 -13.69 1.07
N PHE A 236 -21.57 -14.84 0.41
CA PHE A 236 -22.49 -15.20 -0.67
C PHE A 236 -23.77 -15.90 -0.22
N SER A 237 -23.95 -16.20 1.07
CA SER A 237 -25.16 -16.88 1.57
C SER A 237 -26.46 -16.11 1.34
N LYS A 238 -26.42 -14.76 1.37
CA LYS A 238 -27.58 -13.87 1.23
C LYS A 238 -27.70 -13.18 -0.13
N ASN A 239 -26.59 -13.08 -0.88
CA ASN A 239 -26.54 -12.40 -2.17
C ASN A 239 -25.89 -13.31 -3.18
N LYS A 240 -26.41 -13.31 -4.41
CA LYS A 240 -25.96 -14.25 -5.44
C LYS A 240 -24.76 -13.74 -6.22
N TYR A 241 -24.64 -12.43 -6.41
CA TYR A 241 -23.68 -11.84 -7.36
C TYR A 241 -22.98 -10.62 -6.78
N LEU A 242 -21.69 -10.46 -7.11
CA LEU A 242 -20.92 -9.21 -7.02
C LEU A 242 -20.78 -8.62 -8.41
N ILE A 243 -21.24 -7.40 -8.59
CA ILE A 243 -21.17 -6.68 -9.86
C ILE A 243 -20.13 -5.57 -9.72
N THR A 244 -19.15 -5.53 -10.62
CA THR A 244 -18.01 -4.59 -10.54
C THR A 244 -17.57 -4.07 -11.93
N ASN A 245 -17.04 -2.84 -11.97
CA ASN A 245 -16.37 -2.25 -13.15
C ASN A 245 -14.98 -1.68 -12.83
N CYS A 246 -14.29 -2.19 -11.85
CA CYS A 246 -13.02 -1.68 -11.27
C CYS A 246 -13.12 -0.36 -10.48
N PHE A 247 -14.22 0.36 -10.52
CA PHE A 247 -14.43 1.61 -9.76
C PHE A 247 -15.59 1.48 -8.77
N ASN A 248 -16.69 0.88 -9.22
CA ASN A 248 -17.89 0.65 -8.41
C ASN A 248 -18.15 -0.85 -8.28
N THR A 249 -18.39 -1.31 -7.07
CA THR A 249 -18.70 -2.71 -6.78
C THR A 249 -19.85 -2.79 -5.78
N TYR A 250 -20.85 -3.61 -6.07
CA TYR A 250 -22.03 -3.78 -5.23
C TYR A 250 -22.59 -5.21 -5.31
N TRP A 251 -23.40 -5.57 -4.30
CA TRP A 251 -24.13 -6.84 -4.25
C TRP A 251 -25.41 -6.76 -5.06
N SER A 252 -25.75 -7.84 -5.77
CA SER A 252 -26.99 -8.01 -6.51
C SER A 252 -27.56 -9.42 -6.36
N ASN A 253 -28.89 -9.52 -6.42
CA ASN A 253 -29.57 -10.80 -6.49
C ASN A 253 -29.80 -11.25 -7.94
N ASN A 254 -29.65 -10.34 -8.89
CA ASN A 254 -29.81 -10.60 -10.32
C ASN A 254 -28.45 -10.59 -11.04
N LYS A 255 -28.28 -11.49 -12.00
CA LYS A 255 -27.08 -11.58 -12.83
C LYS A 255 -26.96 -10.43 -13.85
N SER A 256 -28.04 -9.69 -14.15
CA SER A 256 -28.01 -8.63 -15.16
C SER A 256 -27.14 -7.46 -14.71
N CYS A 257 -26.16 -7.09 -15.53
CA CYS A 257 -25.34 -5.92 -15.36
C CYS A 257 -25.22 -5.14 -16.67
N SER A 258 -24.95 -3.83 -16.60
CA SER A 258 -24.72 -2.99 -17.77
C SER A 258 -23.45 -3.39 -18.52
N LYS A 259 -23.32 -2.97 -19.79
CA LYS A 259 -22.24 -3.38 -20.72
C LYS A 259 -20.81 -3.28 -20.17
N ASN A 260 -20.55 -2.39 -19.20
CA ASN A 260 -19.22 -2.13 -18.67
C ASN A 260 -18.97 -2.79 -17.30
N TYR A 261 -19.85 -3.69 -16.86
CA TYR A 261 -19.74 -4.36 -15.58
C TYR A 261 -19.49 -5.85 -15.76
N PHE A 262 -18.79 -6.42 -14.79
CA PHE A 262 -18.49 -7.84 -14.66
C PHE A 262 -19.27 -8.41 -13.48
N CYS A 263 -19.79 -9.62 -13.64
CA CYS A 263 -20.66 -10.26 -12.67
C CYS A 263 -19.99 -11.53 -12.14
N PHE A 264 -19.76 -11.58 -10.84
CA PHE A 264 -19.19 -12.73 -10.14
C PHE A 264 -20.22 -13.35 -9.22
N ASP A 265 -20.52 -14.64 -9.38
CA ASP A 265 -21.05 -15.49 -8.33
C ASP A 265 -19.92 -16.04 -7.47
N LYS A 266 -20.24 -16.88 -6.48
CA LYS A 266 -19.26 -17.48 -5.59
C LYS A 266 -18.21 -18.29 -6.35
N ASP A 267 -18.67 -19.12 -7.29
CA ASP A 267 -17.81 -20.09 -7.98
C ASP A 267 -16.93 -19.43 -9.01
N THR A 268 -17.46 -18.48 -9.78
CA THR A 268 -16.66 -17.70 -10.73
C THR A 268 -15.63 -16.83 -10.05
N LEU A 269 -15.95 -16.24 -8.88
CA LEU A 269 -14.97 -15.48 -8.11
C LEU A 269 -13.87 -16.39 -7.54
N PHE A 270 -14.25 -17.56 -6.99
CA PHE A 270 -13.29 -18.52 -6.50
C PHE A 270 -12.34 -19.02 -7.60
N LYS A 271 -12.88 -19.46 -8.74
CA LYS A 271 -12.08 -19.88 -9.91
C LYS A 271 -11.16 -18.78 -10.40
N SER A 272 -11.60 -17.54 -10.38
CA SER A 272 -10.79 -16.39 -10.77
C SER A 272 -9.63 -16.12 -9.81
N ILE A 273 -9.85 -16.24 -8.50
CA ILE A 273 -8.78 -16.15 -7.49
C ILE A 273 -7.79 -17.30 -7.67
N GLN A 274 -8.28 -18.51 -7.80
CA GLN A 274 -7.46 -19.73 -8.02
C GLN A 274 -6.62 -19.60 -9.29
N PHE A 275 -7.21 -19.08 -10.38
CA PHE A 275 -6.49 -18.83 -11.63
C PHE A 275 -5.32 -17.87 -11.42
N LEU A 276 -5.53 -16.73 -10.73
CA LEU A 276 -4.47 -15.75 -10.49
C LEU A 276 -3.36 -16.28 -9.59
N ILE A 277 -3.68 -17.12 -8.62
CA ILE A 277 -2.68 -17.77 -7.76
C ILE A 277 -1.86 -18.77 -8.58
N ASN A 278 -2.52 -19.68 -9.30
CA ASN A 278 -1.87 -20.76 -10.02
C ASN A 278 -1.10 -20.29 -11.27
N ASN A 279 -1.43 -19.11 -11.83
CA ASN A 279 -0.80 -18.57 -13.02
C ASN A 279 0.04 -17.32 -12.71
N SER A 280 0.78 -17.36 -11.62
CA SER A 280 1.71 -16.31 -11.21
C SER A 280 3.03 -16.40 -11.98
N TYR A 281 2.99 -16.09 -13.28
CA TYR A 281 4.15 -16.09 -14.16
C TYR A 281 4.82 -14.73 -14.24
N ILE A 282 6.16 -14.73 -14.34
CA ILE A 282 6.99 -13.53 -14.53
C ILE A 282 8.05 -13.80 -15.60
N THR A 283 8.50 -12.73 -16.25
CA THR A 283 9.61 -12.79 -17.21
C THR A 283 10.88 -12.19 -16.62
N PHE A 284 12.02 -12.79 -16.96
CA PHE A 284 13.33 -12.25 -16.73
C PHE A 284 14.27 -12.67 -17.88
N GLY A 285 14.80 -11.68 -18.62
CA GLY A 285 15.47 -11.93 -19.87
C GLY A 285 14.53 -12.58 -20.90
N ASN A 286 14.98 -13.70 -21.45
CA ASN A 286 14.22 -14.50 -22.42
C ASN A 286 13.54 -15.73 -21.78
N LYS A 287 13.55 -15.84 -20.44
CA LYS A 287 12.96 -16.96 -19.71
C LYS A 287 11.68 -16.55 -18.98
N ILE A 288 10.79 -17.50 -18.81
CA ILE A 288 9.58 -17.37 -18.00
C ILE A 288 9.75 -18.21 -16.72
N PHE A 289 9.37 -17.61 -15.61
CA PHE A 289 9.40 -18.23 -14.30
C PHE A 289 7.98 -18.30 -13.73
N HIS A 290 7.69 -19.39 -13.02
CA HIS A 290 6.45 -19.57 -12.29
C HIS A 290 6.73 -19.41 -10.79
N GLN A 291 6.02 -18.52 -10.15
CA GLN A 291 6.02 -18.41 -8.69
C GLN A 291 5.19 -19.58 -8.13
N VAL A 292 5.81 -20.51 -7.42
CA VAL A 292 5.17 -21.75 -6.90
C VAL A 292 4.87 -21.65 -5.39
N ILE A 293 5.45 -20.67 -4.69
CA ILE A 293 5.16 -20.38 -3.29
C ILE A 293 4.83 -18.89 -3.19
N GLY A 294 3.81 -18.55 -2.40
CA GLY A 294 3.39 -17.19 -2.19
C GLY A 294 2.56 -16.59 -3.31
N ILE A 295 2.45 -15.28 -3.27
CA ILE A 295 1.72 -14.45 -4.24
C ILE A 295 2.57 -13.24 -4.66
N PRO A 296 2.42 -12.75 -5.90
CA PRO A 296 3.30 -11.72 -6.44
C PRO A 296 3.22 -10.40 -5.68
N MET A 297 4.37 -9.90 -5.21
CA MET A 297 4.49 -8.55 -4.67
C MET A 297 4.42 -7.52 -5.80
N GLY A 298 3.29 -6.82 -5.94
CA GLY A 298 3.02 -5.85 -7.01
C GLY A 298 1.75 -6.15 -7.80
N SER A 299 1.14 -7.32 -7.63
CA SER A 299 -0.21 -7.56 -8.13
C SER A 299 -1.26 -6.85 -7.28
N ASN A 300 -2.34 -6.34 -7.91
CA ASN A 300 -3.35 -5.55 -7.23
C ASN A 300 -4.08 -6.34 -6.11
N PHE A 301 -4.36 -7.62 -6.32
CA PHE A 301 -5.13 -8.44 -5.39
C PHE A 301 -4.32 -8.96 -4.18
N SER A 302 -2.99 -9.09 -4.33
CA SER A 302 -2.13 -9.75 -3.33
C SER A 302 -2.21 -9.16 -1.92
N PRO A 303 -2.15 -7.82 -1.72
CA PRO A 303 -2.20 -7.26 -0.36
C PRO A 303 -3.51 -7.58 0.35
N LEU A 304 -4.62 -7.54 -0.37
CA LEU A 304 -5.93 -7.77 0.21
C LEU A 304 -6.22 -9.26 0.44
N LEU A 305 -5.71 -10.12 -0.44
CA LEU A 305 -5.80 -11.57 -0.26
C LEU A 305 -5.01 -12.02 0.98
N ALA A 306 -3.78 -11.50 1.16
CA ALA A 306 -2.97 -11.78 2.34
C ALA A 306 -3.63 -11.26 3.64
N ASP A 307 -4.19 -10.03 3.63
CA ASP A 307 -4.91 -9.48 4.78
C ASP A 307 -6.12 -10.34 5.16
N LEU A 308 -6.88 -10.83 4.18
CA LEU A 308 -8.05 -11.68 4.39
C LEU A 308 -7.67 -13.11 4.79
N PHE A 309 -6.53 -13.63 4.31
CA PHE A 309 -5.98 -14.90 4.77
C PHE A 309 -5.69 -14.85 6.28
N LEU A 310 -4.96 -13.85 6.73
CA LEU A 310 -4.64 -13.68 8.15
C LEU A 310 -5.92 -13.43 8.97
N PHE A 311 -6.87 -12.65 8.45
CA PHE A 311 -8.17 -12.47 9.10
C PHE A 311 -8.90 -13.79 9.34
N ASN A 312 -8.91 -14.72 8.40
CA ASN A 312 -9.56 -16.02 8.60
C ASN A 312 -8.86 -16.83 9.70
N CYS A 313 -7.51 -16.85 9.73
CA CYS A 313 -6.75 -17.50 10.80
C CYS A 313 -7.12 -16.92 12.18
N GLU A 314 -7.13 -15.60 12.30
CA GLU A 314 -7.49 -14.86 13.53
C GLU A 314 -8.93 -15.12 13.95
N HIS A 315 -9.86 -15.04 13.00
CA HIS A 315 -11.29 -15.25 13.24
C HIS A 315 -11.60 -16.68 13.68
N ASP A 316 -10.99 -17.68 13.04
CA ASP A 316 -11.22 -19.08 13.36
C ASP A 316 -10.64 -19.41 14.73
N PHE A 317 -9.43 -18.93 15.02
CA PHE A 317 -8.83 -19.08 16.34
C PHE A 317 -9.70 -18.46 17.45
N ILE A 318 -10.11 -17.19 17.32
CA ILE A 318 -10.98 -16.53 18.32
C ILE A 318 -12.33 -17.24 18.45
N SER A 319 -12.83 -17.84 17.37
CA SER A 319 -14.11 -18.55 17.38
C SER A 319 -14.02 -19.94 18.06
N SER A 320 -12.83 -20.52 18.18
CA SER A 320 -12.58 -21.78 18.89
C SER A 320 -12.35 -21.62 20.40
N LEU A 321 -12.13 -20.38 20.87
CA LEU A 321 -11.88 -20.11 22.30
C LEU A 321 -13.18 -20.01 23.10
N ASN A 322 -13.08 -20.31 24.40
CA ASN A 322 -14.11 -20.02 25.38
C ASN A 322 -14.30 -18.49 25.53
N ILE A 323 -15.51 -18.07 25.89
CA ILE A 323 -15.85 -16.63 26.00
C ILE A 323 -14.87 -15.89 26.91
N ASN A 324 -14.51 -16.46 28.07
CA ASN A 324 -13.60 -15.85 29.03
C ASN A 324 -12.21 -15.60 28.44
N ASP A 325 -11.69 -16.55 27.67
CA ASP A 325 -10.36 -16.46 27.05
C ASP A 325 -10.31 -15.42 25.93
N THR A 326 -11.43 -15.18 25.23
CA THR A 326 -11.49 -14.21 24.14
C THR A 326 -11.25 -12.76 24.59
N PHE A 327 -11.49 -12.43 25.86
CA PHE A 327 -11.28 -11.06 26.38
C PHE A 327 -9.81 -10.65 26.36
N MET A 328 -8.86 -11.56 26.44
CA MET A 328 -7.42 -11.26 26.35
C MET A 328 -7.06 -10.69 24.98
N PHE A 329 -7.78 -11.10 23.92
CA PHE A 329 -7.51 -10.72 22.52
C PHE A 329 -8.25 -9.44 22.09
N ARG A 330 -9.01 -8.78 22.98
CA ARG A 330 -9.86 -7.61 22.64
C ARG A 330 -9.07 -6.41 22.12
N ASN A 331 -7.81 -6.24 22.57
CA ASN A 331 -6.99 -5.06 22.29
C ASN A 331 -5.86 -5.36 21.29
N ILE A 332 -6.15 -6.21 20.31
CA ILE A 332 -5.24 -6.52 19.21
C ILE A 332 -5.67 -5.77 17.97
N THR A 333 -4.70 -5.28 17.23
CA THR A 333 -4.89 -4.63 15.92
C THR A 333 -3.81 -5.10 14.95
N ARG A 334 -4.18 -5.27 13.68
CA ARG A 334 -3.25 -5.62 12.61
C ARG A 334 -3.46 -4.74 11.38
N TYR A 335 -2.37 -4.25 10.83
CA TYR A 335 -2.34 -3.53 9.55
C TYR A 335 -1.49 -4.32 8.56
N ILE A 336 -2.12 -5.13 7.72
CA ILE A 336 -1.50 -6.08 6.78
C ILE A 336 -0.54 -7.03 7.53
N ASP A 337 0.75 -6.74 7.54
CA ASP A 337 1.86 -7.48 8.16
C ASP A 337 2.28 -6.94 9.54
N ASP A 338 1.91 -5.72 9.88
CA ASP A 338 2.20 -5.11 11.18
C ASP A 338 1.10 -5.46 12.21
N LEU A 339 1.45 -6.14 13.32
CA LEU A 339 0.53 -6.49 14.42
C LEU A 339 0.89 -5.74 15.69
N ALA A 340 -0.09 -5.20 16.41
CA ALA A 340 0.08 -4.57 17.71
C ALA A 340 -0.88 -5.17 18.75
N VAL A 341 -0.33 -5.48 19.92
CA VAL A 341 -1.01 -6.12 21.04
C VAL A 341 -0.86 -5.26 22.28
N ILE A 342 -1.99 -4.82 22.86
CA ILE A 342 -2.02 -3.96 24.04
C ILE A 342 -2.41 -4.78 25.26
N ASN A 343 -1.62 -4.70 26.34
CA ASN A 343 -1.86 -5.32 27.64
C ASN A 343 -2.02 -6.86 27.59
N PHE A 344 -1.24 -7.54 26.74
CA PHE A 344 -1.23 -9.00 26.71
C PHE A 344 0.21 -9.54 26.55
N PRO A 345 0.97 -9.67 27.66
CA PRO A 345 2.39 -10.02 27.63
C PRO A 345 2.69 -11.40 27.05
N ASN A 346 1.80 -12.38 27.25
CA ASN A 346 2.01 -13.77 26.84
C ASN A 346 1.48 -14.07 25.41
N PHE A 347 1.23 -13.04 24.59
CA PHE A 347 0.68 -13.24 23.25
C PHE A 347 1.59 -14.12 22.35
N ASN A 348 2.91 -14.07 22.55
CA ASN A 348 3.86 -14.92 21.82
C ASN A 348 3.50 -16.42 21.84
N ASN A 349 2.93 -16.92 22.94
CA ASN A 349 2.54 -18.32 23.12
C ASN A 349 1.34 -18.73 22.24
N TYR A 350 0.70 -17.77 21.61
CA TYR A 350 -0.47 -17.98 20.77
C TYR A 350 -0.17 -17.84 19.28
N ILE A 351 0.96 -17.28 18.89
CA ILE A 351 1.33 -17.01 17.50
C ILE A 351 1.26 -18.28 16.66
N SER A 352 1.89 -19.39 17.13
CA SER A 352 1.89 -20.68 16.44
C SER A 352 0.52 -21.38 16.43
N LYS A 353 -0.40 -20.98 17.31
CA LYS A 353 -1.79 -21.48 17.35
C LYS A 353 -2.71 -20.69 16.40
N ILE A 354 -2.38 -19.44 16.13
CA ILE A 354 -3.18 -18.54 15.29
C ILE A 354 -2.75 -18.66 13.83
N TYR A 355 -1.44 -18.64 13.59
CA TYR A 355 -0.88 -18.56 12.24
C TYR A 355 -0.17 -19.86 11.84
N PRO A 356 -0.23 -20.25 10.57
CA PRO A 356 0.45 -21.43 10.10
C PRO A 356 1.97 -21.31 10.24
N GLN A 357 2.65 -22.43 10.46
CA GLN A 357 4.10 -22.51 10.71
C GLN A 357 4.98 -21.94 9.58
N CYS A 358 4.44 -21.85 8.35
CA CYS A 358 5.15 -21.23 7.23
C CYS A 358 5.32 -19.71 7.37
N LEU A 359 4.62 -19.06 8.32
CA LEU A 359 4.73 -17.63 8.58
C LEU A 359 5.63 -17.37 9.80
N GLU A 360 6.73 -16.71 9.55
CA GLU A 360 7.62 -16.25 10.60
C GLU A 360 7.15 -14.89 11.14
N VAL A 361 6.81 -14.85 12.44
CA VAL A 361 6.36 -13.67 13.15
C VAL A 361 7.40 -13.26 14.19
N THR A 362 7.99 -12.10 14.03
CA THR A 362 9.05 -11.60 14.91
C THR A 362 8.57 -10.42 15.75
N THR A 363 9.00 -10.35 17.02
CA THR A 363 8.73 -9.20 17.89
C THR A 363 9.61 -8.03 17.47
N THR A 364 9.01 -6.85 17.29
CA THR A 364 9.69 -5.64 16.79
C THR A 364 9.77 -4.50 17.82
N SER A 365 9.04 -4.59 18.95
CA SER A 365 9.07 -3.57 20.00
C SER A 365 10.18 -3.81 21.04
N ASN A 366 10.88 -2.74 21.41
CA ASN A 366 11.70 -2.68 22.62
C ASN A 366 10.89 -1.98 23.72
N LEU A 367 11.22 -2.26 25.00
CA LEU A 367 10.48 -1.74 26.16
C LEU A 367 10.37 -0.20 26.19
N ASP A 368 11.42 0.50 25.71
CA ASP A 368 11.52 1.97 25.79
C ASP A 368 11.04 2.70 24.53
N ASN A 369 11.05 2.03 23.37
CA ASN A 369 10.68 2.62 22.09
C ASN A 369 9.73 1.70 21.32
N ILE A 370 8.45 2.05 21.36
CA ILE A 370 7.41 1.28 20.67
C ILE A 370 7.09 1.97 19.36
N HIS A 371 7.51 1.34 18.26
CA HIS A 371 7.18 1.79 16.92
C HIS A 371 6.06 0.95 16.33
N TYR A 372 4.97 1.59 15.94
CA TYR A 372 3.89 0.93 15.22
C TYR A 372 3.34 1.82 14.12
N LEU A 373 3.39 1.35 12.88
CA LEU A 373 3.05 2.11 11.68
C LEU A 373 3.84 3.43 11.57
N ASP A 374 3.12 4.56 11.61
CA ASP A 374 3.69 5.92 11.58
C ASP A 374 3.88 6.54 12.97
N LEU A 375 3.82 5.75 14.04
CA LEU A 375 3.85 6.24 15.43
C LEU A 375 5.07 5.74 16.19
N ASN A 376 5.64 6.66 16.96
CA ASN A 376 6.47 6.36 18.11
C ASN A 376 5.64 6.59 19.36
N ILE A 377 5.52 5.57 20.22
CA ILE A 377 4.60 5.55 21.36
C ILE A 377 5.40 5.42 22.65
N THR A 378 5.09 6.27 23.61
CA THR A 378 5.64 6.22 24.97
C THR A 378 4.50 5.97 25.95
N ILE A 379 4.64 4.91 26.76
CA ILE A 379 3.65 4.57 27.79
C ILE A 379 3.79 5.55 28.95
N SER A 380 2.82 6.44 29.09
CA SER A 380 2.73 7.46 30.12
C SER A 380 1.27 7.69 30.50
N LYS A 381 0.98 8.54 31.44
CA LYS A 381 -0.37 8.94 31.84
C LYS A 381 -0.55 10.45 31.65
N PRO A 382 -1.23 10.91 30.60
CA PRO A 382 -1.81 10.18 29.46
C PRO A 382 -0.73 9.58 28.52
N ILE A 383 -1.13 8.61 27.68
CA ILE A 383 -0.24 8.01 26.69
C ILE A 383 0.22 9.08 25.70
N ASN A 384 1.52 9.12 25.47
CA ASN A 384 2.12 9.98 24.47
C ASN A 384 2.44 9.21 23.20
N PHE A 385 2.13 9.83 22.05
CA PHE A 385 2.55 9.33 20.73
C PHE A 385 2.93 10.51 19.83
N THR A 386 3.88 10.26 18.96
CA THR A 386 4.36 11.22 17.95
C THR A 386 4.62 10.52 16.63
N ILE A 387 4.72 11.29 15.55
CA ILE A 387 5.06 10.75 14.24
C ILE A 387 6.42 10.04 14.30
N PHE A 388 6.44 8.82 13.78
CA PHE A 388 7.64 8.06 13.45
C PHE A 388 7.88 8.07 11.95
N ASP A 389 9.02 8.53 11.52
CA ASP A 389 9.40 8.54 10.11
C ASP A 389 10.65 7.66 9.91
N LYS A 390 10.45 6.43 9.43
CA LYS A 390 11.54 5.47 9.14
C LYS A 390 12.63 6.05 8.22
N ARG A 391 12.35 7.18 7.54
CA ARG A 391 13.32 7.86 6.69
C ARG A 391 14.35 8.67 7.47
N GLU A 392 14.08 8.94 8.75
CA GLU A 392 15.04 9.59 9.66
C GLU A 392 16.19 8.65 10.06
N GLU A 393 16.07 7.33 9.81
CA GLU A 393 17.10 6.32 10.06
C GLU A 393 18.15 6.22 8.94
N PHE A 394 17.94 6.88 7.80
CA PHE A 394 18.91 6.88 6.72
C PHE A 394 20.10 7.81 7.03
N ASN A 395 21.29 7.36 6.69
CA ASN A 395 22.55 8.12 6.84
C ASN A 395 22.83 9.07 5.66
N PHE A 396 21.85 9.32 4.80
CA PHE A 396 21.96 10.23 3.65
C PHE A 396 20.71 11.14 3.54
N PRO A 397 20.82 12.30 2.89
CA PRO A 397 19.71 13.23 2.74
C PRO A 397 18.54 12.63 1.96
N ILE A 398 17.34 12.68 2.53
CA ILE A 398 16.13 12.16 1.90
C ILE A 398 15.36 13.29 1.20
N ILE A 399 15.04 13.08 -0.08
CA ILE A 399 14.20 13.98 -0.86
C ILE A 399 12.73 13.67 -0.58
N ASN A 400 12.11 14.44 0.32
CA ASN A 400 10.71 14.23 0.73
C ASN A 400 9.72 15.15 0.01
N PHE A 401 10.17 16.34 -0.37
CA PHE A 401 9.33 17.39 -0.91
C PHE A 401 9.91 17.93 -2.21
N PRO A 402 9.08 18.38 -3.16
CA PRO A 402 9.57 19.01 -4.38
C PRO A 402 10.34 20.29 -4.04
N HIS A 403 11.36 20.60 -4.83
CA HIS A 403 12.08 21.86 -4.68
C HIS A 403 11.21 23.01 -5.15
N PHE A 404 11.20 24.15 -4.44
CA PHE A 404 10.28 25.25 -4.72
C PHE A 404 10.49 25.88 -6.11
N SER A 405 11.71 25.82 -6.65
CA SER A 405 12.00 26.29 -8.02
C SER A 405 11.62 25.28 -9.12
N SER A 406 11.05 24.12 -8.75
CA SER A 406 10.59 23.17 -9.76
C SER A 406 9.37 23.68 -10.50
N ASN A 407 9.14 23.20 -11.73
CA ASN A 407 8.01 23.59 -12.57
C ASN A 407 6.68 22.97 -12.09
N ILE A 408 6.30 23.26 -10.84
CA ILE A 408 5.07 22.78 -10.21
C ILE A 408 4.23 24.00 -9.83
N PRO A 409 2.90 23.96 -10.05
CA PRO A 409 2.01 25.06 -9.65
C PRO A 409 2.10 25.42 -8.17
N LEU A 410 2.10 26.70 -7.83
CA LEU A 410 2.19 27.22 -6.46
C LEU A 410 1.17 26.57 -5.51
N GLN A 411 -0.02 26.27 -6.01
CA GLN A 411 -1.07 25.65 -5.20
C GLN A 411 -0.69 24.27 -4.68
N ILE A 412 0.14 23.50 -5.42
CA ILE A 412 0.62 22.20 -4.98
C ILE A 412 1.58 22.34 -3.79
N PHE A 413 2.48 23.35 -3.81
CA PHE A 413 3.36 23.62 -2.67
C PHE A 413 2.57 23.96 -1.40
N LYS A 414 1.50 24.77 -1.52
CA LYS A 414 0.58 25.05 -0.40
C LYS A 414 -0.10 23.78 0.09
N SER A 415 -0.61 22.96 -0.83
CA SER A 415 -1.30 21.71 -0.51
C SER A 415 -0.40 20.69 0.17
N VAL A 416 0.88 20.59 -0.23
CA VAL A 416 1.89 19.75 0.43
C VAL A 416 2.00 20.16 1.91
N PHE A 417 2.17 21.44 2.21
CA PHE A 417 2.31 21.89 3.59
C PHE A 417 1.02 21.65 4.40
N VAL A 418 -0.15 22.01 3.86
CA VAL A 418 -1.45 21.78 4.52
C VAL A 418 -1.66 20.30 4.82
N SER A 419 -1.37 19.41 3.88
CA SER A 419 -1.52 17.95 4.10
C SER A 419 -0.61 17.43 5.23
N GLN A 420 0.60 17.96 5.34
CA GLN A 420 1.51 17.63 6.42
C GLN A 420 1.04 18.21 7.76
N LEU A 421 0.46 19.42 7.81
CA LEU A 421 -0.14 19.97 9.02
C LEU A 421 -1.27 19.06 9.55
N TYR A 422 -2.16 18.60 8.68
CA TYR A 422 -3.20 17.63 9.07
C TYR A 422 -2.61 16.31 9.57
N ARG A 423 -1.53 15.83 8.95
CA ARG A 423 -0.83 14.64 9.42
C ARG A 423 -0.22 14.85 10.81
N LEU A 424 0.48 15.96 11.02
CA LEU A 424 1.03 16.34 12.33
C LEU A 424 -0.05 16.42 13.40
N LEU A 425 -1.18 17.06 13.10
CA LEU A 425 -2.29 17.24 14.03
C LEU A 425 -2.88 15.90 14.50
N ARG A 426 -3.00 14.93 13.59
CA ARG A 426 -3.59 13.62 13.90
C ARG A 426 -2.64 12.66 14.60
N LEU A 427 -1.34 12.75 14.33
CA LEU A 427 -0.34 11.77 14.76
C LEU A 427 0.55 12.26 15.92
N ASN A 428 0.17 13.35 16.62
CA ASN A 428 0.83 13.80 17.84
C ASN A 428 -0.20 13.95 18.95
N SER A 429 0.08 13.37 20.10
CA SER A 429 -0.84 13.30 21.25
C SER A 429 -1.01 14.62 21.99
N ASN A 430 -0.05 15.53 21.92
CA ASN A 430 -0.07 16.81 22.61
C ASN A 430 0.60 17.93 21.81
N ASN A 431 0.44 19.16 22.29
CA ASN A 431 0.92 20.37 21.61
C ASN A 431 2.46 20.44 21.52
N ILE A 432 3.17 20.04 22.55
CA ILE A 432 4.65 20.09 22.58
C ILE A 432 5.21 19.19 21.48
N LEU A 433 4.71 17.97 21.37
CA LEU A 433 5.13 17.01 20.34
C LEU A 433 4.78 17.53 18.94
N PHE A 434 3.58 18.12 18.79
CA PHE A 434 3.20 18.75 17.51
C PHE A 434 4.16 19.88 17.13
N GLN A 435 4.47 20.80 18.05
CA GLN A 435 5.37 21.93 17.81
C GLN A 435 6.77 21.47 17.43
N ASN A 436 7.31 20.48 18.12
CA ASN A 436 8.63 19.91 17.82
C ASN A 436 8.67 19.33 16.39
N ARG A 437 7.64 18.56 16.02
CA ARG A 437 7.55 17.98 14.68
C ARG A 437 7.25 19.03 13.59
N LEU A 438 6.49 20.07 13.91
CA LEU A 438 6.25 21.19 13.01
C LEU A 438 7.55 21.94 12.69
N LYS A 439 8.41 22.20 13.69
CA LYS A 439 9.72 22.81 13.48
C LYS A 439 10.56 22.01 12.49
N ILE A 440 10.69 20.69 12.72
CA ILE A 440 11.42 19.78 11.83
C ILE A 440 10.84 19.83 10.38
N LEU A 441 9.51 19.89 10.25
CA LEU A 441 8.86 19.99 8.94
C LEU A 441 9.20 21.31 8.25
N ILE A 442 9.13 22.43 8.97
CA ILE A 442 9.46 23.75 8.43
C ILE A 442 10.92 23.79 7.96
N ASP A 443 11.86 23.27 8.76
CA ASP A 443 13.28 23.21 8.39
C ASP A 443 13.50 22.38 7.11
N LYS A 444 12.83 21.22 7.00
CA LYS A 444 12.84 20.38 5.78
C LYS A 444 12.29 21.14 4.55
N LEU A 445 11.23 21.95 4.71
CA LEU A 445 10.64 22.73 3.61
C LEU A 445 11.52 23.92 3.21
N ILE A 446 12.13 24.61 4.19
CA ILE A 446 13.08 25.70 3.93
C ILE A 446 14.32 25.18 3.20
N TYR A 447 14.85 24.04 3.60
CA TYR A 447 15.93 23.37 2.88
C TYR A 447 15.56 23.12 1.41
N ARG A 448 14.28 22.88 1.11
CA ARG A 448 13.72 22.76 -0.24
C ARG A 448 13.35 24.10 -0.87
N LYS A 449 13.82 25.24 -0.30
CA LYS A 449 13.63 26.62 -0.78
C LYS A 449 12.19 27.12 -0.74
N TYR A 450 11.32 26.56 0.13
CA TYR A 450 9.99 27.14 0.35
C TYR A 450 10.12 28.51 1.04
N PRO A 451 9.46 29.58 0.52
CA PRO A 451 9.50 30.88 1.16
C PRO A 451 8.82 30.86 2.54
N ILE A 452 9.50 31.39 3.55
CA ILE A 452 8.98 31.38 4.92
C ILE A 452 7.65 32.14 5.05
N ASN A 453 7.50 33.26 4.31
CA ASN A 453 6.26 34.02 4.31
C ASN A 453 5.08 33.22 3.76
N LEU A 454 5.32 32.35 2.77
CA LEU A 454 4.32 31.42 2.26
C LEU A 454 3.91 30.42 3.34
N LEU A 455 4.89 29.80 4.01
CA LEU A 455 4.63 28.82 5.09
C LEU A 455 3.87 29.48 6.24
N ARG A 456 4.27 30.67 6.68
CA ARG A 456 3.58 31.45 7.73
C ARG A 456 2.15 31.77 7.34
N HIS A 457 1.92 32.26 6.12
CA HIS A 457 0.57 32.58 5.64
C HIS A 457 -0.33 31.32 5.62
N VAL A 458 0.17 30.19 5.08
CA VAL A 458 -0.58 28.94 5.03
C VAL A 458 -0.88 28.41 6.43
N PHE A 459 0.08 28.51 7.36
CA PHE A 459 -0.10 28.07 8.75
C PHE A 459 -1.14 28.91 9.47
N ASN A 460 -1.09 30.25 9.37
CA ASN A 460 -2.08 31.14 9.97
C ASN A 460 -3.49 30.86 9.45
N LYS A 461 -3.63 30.62 8.13
CA LYS A 461 -4.90 30.19 7.55
C LYS A 461 -5.37 28.85 8.07
N PHE A 462 -4.45 27.88 8.25
CA PHE A 462 -4.77 26.60 8.84
C PHE A 462 -5.27 26.76 10.29
N LEU A 463 -4.61 27.59 11.11
CA LEU A 463 -5.03 27.86 12.48
C LEU A 463 -6.41 28.53 12.54
N SER A 464 -6.70 29.49 11.68
CA SER A 464 -8.01 30.18 11.66
C SER A 464 -9.17 29.25 11.31
N LEU A 465 -8.93 28.22 10.49
CA LEU A 465 -9.93 27.19 10.16
C LEU A 465 -10.14 26.16 11.28
N HIS A 466 -9.17 26.03 12.17
CA HIS A 466 -9.16 25.05 13.26
C HIS A 466 -9.16 25.70 14.65
N ASN A 467 -9.83 26.84 14.80
CA ASN A 467 -9.93 27.62 16.05
C ASN A 467 -10.44 26.84 17.28
N THR A 468 -11.00 25.64 17.10
CA THR A 468 -11.41 24.74 18.20
C THR A 468 -10.22 24.09 18.90
N TYR A 469 -9.04 24.10 18.30
CA TYR A 469 -7.81 23.62 18.92
C TYR A 469 -7.12 24.78 19.66
N ARG A 470 -7.54 25.03 20.90
CA ARG A 470 -7.02 26.06 21.84
C ARG A 470 -5.52 25.93 22.19
N PHE A 471 -4.75 25.16 21.44
CA PHE A 471 -3.40 24.77 21.80
C PHE A 471 -2.30 25.37 20.91
N PHE A 472 -2.64 26.23 19.94
CA PHE A 472 -1.64 26.74 18.99
C PHE A 472 -1.42 28.24 19.16
N ASP A 473 -0.37 28.62 19.87
CA ASP A 473 0.14 29.98 19.77
C ASP A 473 1.13 30.07 18.58
N GLY A 474 1.22 31.26 17.96
CA GLY A 474 2.12 31.52 16.84
C GLY A 474 3.61 31.52 17.20
N SER A 475 3.98 31.08 18.40
CA SER A 475 5.36 31.07 18.91
C SER A 475 6.27 30.13 18.15
N CYS A 476 5.70 29.11 17.48
CA CYS A 476 6.46 28.14 16.65
C CYS A 476 7.32 28.82 15.58
N PHE A 477 6.89 29.96 15.03
CA PHE A 477 7.67 30.70 14.03
C PHE A 477 8.61 31.75 14.65
N ARG A 478 8.48 32.09 15.95
CA ARG A 478 9.32 33.11 16.60
C ARG A 478 10.72 32.58 16.95
N HIS A 479 10.87 31.27 17.09
CA HIS A 479 12.12 30.63 17.52
C HIS A 479 12.90 29.97 16.37
N CYS A 480 12.40 30.01 15.14
CA CYS A 480 13.19 29.65 13.96
C CYS A 480 14.22 30.77 13.72
N LYS A 481 15.32 30.79 14.47
CA LYS A 481 16.49 31.60 14.15
C LYS A 481 17.09 31.01 12.87
N PHE A 482 16.90 31.72 11.77
CA PHE A 482 17.52 31.41 10.50
C PHE A 482 18.97 31.92 10.56
N THR A 483 19.92 31.03 10.74
CA THR A 483 21.29 31.29 10.31
C THR A 483 21.28 31.25 8.78
N HIS A 484 21.73 32.34 8.18
CA HIS A 484 21.89 32.54 6.74
C HIS A 484 22.81 31.49 6.10
#